data_b24d955942443b33c9ad27207459cdd5
#
_entry.id   b24d955942443b33c9ad27207459cdd5
#
_cell.length_a   1.000
_cell.length_b   1.000
_cell.length_c   1.000
_cell.angle_alpha   90.00
_cell.angle_beta   90.00
_cell.angle_gamma   90.00
#
_symmetry.space_group_name_H-M   'P 1'
#
loop_
_entity.id
_entity.type
_entity.pdbx_description
1 polymer ?
#
loop_
_entity_poly.entity_id
_entity_poly.type
_entity_poly.pdbx_seq_one_letter_code
_entity_poly.pdbx_strand_id
1 'polypeptide(L)'
;MGSEGFIQDPATKETKRFHRDEKSWTRDPKVFVDTGLPIPGEPSLLKTRVHLRREAAEQLWKELHRVGWQQVDPCWGASAET
;
A
#
# COMPACT_ATOMS: atom_id res chain seq x y z
N MET A 1 -4.39 -11.92 -2.43
CA MET A 1 -4.38 -10.61 -1.77
C MET A 1 -5.80 -10.17 -1.46
N GLY A 2 -6.03 -9.65 -0.28
CA GLY A 2 -7.32 -9.05 0.04
C GLY A 2 -7.48 -7.68 -0.61
N SER A 3 -8.55 -6.97 -0.26
CA SER A 3 -8.83 -5.64 -0.80
C SER A 3 -7.88 -4.57 -0.25
N GLU A 4 -7.27 -4.82 0.90
CA GLU A 4 -6.31 -3.90 1.53
C GLU A 4 -5.17 -4.69 2.16
N GLY A 5 -4.02 -4.05 2.25
CA GLY A 5 -2.89 -4.63 2.93
C GLY A 5 -1.73 -3.65 3.02
N PHE A 6 -0.91 -3.84 4.04
CA PHE A 6 0.31 -3.08 4.25
C PHE A 6 1.50 -3.99 4.07
N ILE A 7 2.50 -3.52 3.36
CA ILE A 7 3.74 -4.26 3.14
C ILE A 7 4.92 -3.30 3.37
N GLN A 8 5.95 -3.79 4.02
CA GLN A 8 7.06 -2.95 4.47
C GLN A 8 8.40 -3.55 4.09
N ASP A 9 9.30 -2.67 3.64
CA ASP A 9 10.71 -3.02 3.45
C ASP A 9 11.38 -3.07 4.83
N PRO A 10 11.86 -4.24 5.26
CA PRO A 10 12.48 -4.35 6.58
C PRO A 10 13.78 -3.55 6.73
N ALA A 11 14.45 -3.23 5.62
CA ALA A 11 15.69 -2.48 5.65
C ALA A 11 15.47 -0.98 5.82
N THR A 12 14.55 -0.39 5.05
CA THR A 12 14.34 1.06 5.03
C THR A 12 13.13 1.50 5.86
N LYS A 13 12.25 0.55 6.21
CA LYS A 13 10.96 0.81 6.85
C LYS A 13 9.96 1.53 5.95
N GLU A 14 10.29 1.76 4.70
CA GLU A 14 9.33 2.28 3.74
C GLU A 14 8.15 1.31 3.63
N THR A 15 6.94 1.85 3.68
CA THR A 15 5.72 1.05 3.75
C THR A 15 4.78 1.43 2.62
N LYS A 16 4.18 0.43 2.00
CA LYS A 16 3.16 0.64 0.99
C LYS A 16 1.83 0.09 1.48
N ARG A 17 0.78 0.88 1.28
CA ARG A 17 -0.58 0.45 1.55
C ARG A 17 -1.29 0.21 0.23
N PHE A 18 -1.79 -1.00 0.05
CA PHE A 18 -2.63 -1.36 -1.10
C PHE A 18 -4.07 -1.29 -0.67
N HIS A 19 -4.86 -0.43 -1.30
CA HIS A 19 -6.29 -0.36 -0.98
C HIS A 19 -7.11 -0.11 -2.23
N ARG A 20 -8.28 -0.70 -2.25
CA ARG A 20 -9.16 -0.70 -3.39
C ARG A 20 -9.74 0.69 -3.66
N ASP A 21 -9.77 1.09 -4.94
CA ASP A 21 -10.56 2.22 -5.37
C ASP A 21 -11.98 1.74 -5.64
N GLU A 22 -12.85 1.92 -4.68
CA GLU A 22 -14.21 1.40 -4.76
C GLU A 22 -15.02 2.00 -5.90
N LYS A 23 -14.71 3.21 -6.31
CA LYS A 23 -15.41 3.87 -7.40
C LYS A 23 -15.14 3.22 -8.76
N SER A 24 -13.99 2.60 -8.93
CA SER A 24 -13.60 1.98 -10.20
C SER A 24 -13.90 0.49 -10.25
N TRP A 25 -14.34 -0.13 -9.14
CA TRP A 25 -14.32 -1.58 -8.97
C TRP A 25 -15.27 -2.35 -9.90
N THR A 26 -16.33 -1.70 -10.39
CA THR A 26 -17.36 -2.40 -11.17
C THR A 26 -16.95 -2.65 -12.62
N ARG A 27 -16.13 -1.81 -13.21
CA ARG A 27 -15.75 -1.90 -14.63
C ARG A 27 -14.27 -2.16 -14.85
N ASP A 28 -13.44 -1.39 -14.19
CA ASP A 28 -11.98 -1.44 -14.35
C ASP A 28 -11.39 -1.36 -12.95
N PRO A 29 -11.38 -2.51 -12.23
CA PRO A 29 -10.94 -2.51 -10.84
C PRO A 29 -9.53 -1.96 -10.70
N LYS A 30 -9.39 -0.95 -9.84
CA LYS A 30 -8.11 -0.32 -9.59
C LYS A 30 -7.79 -0.31 -8.10
N VAL A 31 -6.51 -0.22 -7.81
CA VAL A 31 -5.98 -0.23 -6.46
C VAL A 31 -5.08 0.98 -6.31
N PHE A 32 -5.25 1.70 -5.21
CA PHE A 32 -4.30 2.72 -4.82
C PHE A 32 -3.13 2.06 -4.08
N VAL A 33 -1.92 2.48 -4.41
CA VAL A 33 -0.73 2.08 -3.70
C VAL A 33 -0.11 3.34 -3.10
N ASP A 34 -0.28 3.51 -1.82
CA ASP A 34 0.24 4.66 -1.09
C ASP A 34 1.57 4.28 -0.46
N THR A 35 2.60 5.05 -0.73
CA THR A 35 3.93 4.82 -0.17
C THR A 35 4.23 5.87 0.87
N GLY A 36 4.65 5.44 2.04
CA GLY A 36 4.98 6.34 3.13
C GLY A 36 6.04 5.76 4.04
N LEU A 37 6.46 6.59 4.99
CA LEU A 37 7.42 6.19 6.01
C LEU A 37 6.77 6.39 7.38
N PRO A 38 6.50 5.31 8.12
CA PRO A 38 5.96 5.42 9.47
C PRO A 38 6.97 6.11 10.39
N ILE A 39 6.50 7.06 11.19
CA ILE A 39 7.32 7.79 12.13
C ILE A 39 6.78 7.53 13.54
N PRO A 40 7.56 6.92 14.44
CA PRO A 40 7.07 6.62 15.80
C PRO A 40 6.57 7.89 16.50
N GLY A 41 5.35 7.81 17.03
CA GLY A 41 4.76 8.92 17.77
C GLY A 41 4.18 10.04 16.91
N GLU A 42 4.23 9.92 15.58
CA GLU A 42 3.74 10.94 14.66
C GLU A 42 2.95 10.30 13.52
N PRO A 43 2.12 11.06 12.81
CA PRO A 43 1.48 10.56 11.60
C PRO A 43 2.54 10.16 10.57
N SER A 44 2.25 9.11 9.82
CA SER A 44 3.16 8.64 8.77
C SER A 44 3.34 9.72 7.70
N LEU A 45 4.57 9.84 7.22
CA LEU A 45 4.87 10.71 6.09
C LEU A 45 4.48 10.00 4.80
N LEU A 46 3.39 10.44 4.19
CA LEU A 46 2.93 9.88 2.93
C LEU A 46 3.70 10.55 1.79
N LYS A 47 4.44 9.74 1.02
CA LYS A 47 5.29 10.24 -0.06
C LYS A 47 4.60 10.26 -1.41
N THR A 48 3.94 9.17 -1.77
CA THR A 48 3.34 9.03 -3.11
C THR A 48 2.07 8.22 -3.07
N ARG A 49 1.23 8.44 -4.07
CA ARG A 49 0.06 7.59 -4.34
C ARG A 49 0.07 7.24 -5.82
N VAL A 50 -0.04 5.95 -6.12
CA VAL A 50 -0.11 5.44 -7.49
C VAL A 50 -1.42 4.70 -7.65
N HIS A 51 -2.03 4.85 -8.81
CA HIS A 51 -3.32 4.23 -9.16
C HIS A 51 -3.05 3.15 -10.20
N LEU A 52 -3.21 1.88 -9.81
CA LEU A 52 -2.90 0.72 -10.65
C LEU A 52 -4.14 -0.12 -10.90
N ARG A 53 -4.17 -0.80 -12.04
CA ARG A 53 -5.15 -1.85 -12.26
C ARG A 53 -4.89 -2.98 -11.27
N ARG A 54 -5.95 -3.73 -10.94
CA ARG A 54 -5.85 -4.82 -9.96
C ARG A 54 -4.73 -5.81 -10.30
N GLU A 55 -4.62 -6.20 -11.57
CA GLU A 55 -3.62 -7.17 -11.99
C GLU A 55 -2.19 -6.63 -11.76
N ALA A 56 -1.98 -5.35 -12.08
CA ALA A 56 -0.68 -4.72 -11.86
C ALA A 56 -0.36 -4.61 -10.37
N ALA A 57 -1.36 -4.28 -9.55
CA ALA A 57 -1.18 -4.21 -8.10
C ALA A 57 -0.84 -5.58 -7.51
N GLU A 58 -1.49 -6.64 -7.98
CA GLU A 58 -1.19 -7.99 -7.53
C GLU A 58 0.22 -8.42 -7.91
N GLN A 59 0.66 -8.07 -9.12
CA GLN A 59 2.03 -8.35 -9.55
C GLN A 59 3.05 -7.59 -8.70
N LEU A 60 2.77 -6.34 -8.40
CA LEU A 60 3.65 -5.55 -7.55
C LEU A 60 3.73 -6.14 -6.14
N TRP A 61 2.60 -6.54 -5.56
CA TRP A 61 2.56 -7.19 -4.26
C TRP A 61 3.44 -8.43 -4.22
N LYS A 62 3.30 -9.30 -5.22
CA LYS A 62 4.09 -10.52 -5.33
C LYS A 62 5.58 -10.21 -5.48
N GLU A 63 5.90 -9.23 -6.30
CA GLU A 63 7.30 -8.85 -6.55
C GLU A 63 7.94 -8.29 -5.29
N LEU A 64 7.22 -7.48 -4.52
CA LEU A 64 7.74 -6.95 -3.26
C LEU A 64 8.02 -8.07 -2.26
N HIS A 65 7.13 -9.04 -2.15
CA HIS A 65 7.36 -10.22 -1.31
C HIS A 65 8.60 -10.99 -1.77
N ARG A 66 8.75 -11.14 -3.07
CA ARG A 66 9.88 -11.87 -3.64
C ARG A 66 11.22 -11.23 -3.29
N VAL A 67 11.27 -9.90 -3.22
CA VAL A 67 12.52 -9.19 -2.90
C VAL A 67 12.68 -8.90 -1.41
N GLY A 68 11.82 -9.45 -0.56
CA GLY A 68 12.01 -9.43 0.89
C GLY A 68 11.09 -8.52 1.68
N TRP A 69 10.20 -7.79 1.05
CA TRP A 69 9.21 -7.00 1.79
C TRP A 69 8.25 -7.92 2.54
N GLN A 70 7.78 -7.48 3.69
CA GLN A 70 6.94 -8.29 4.56
C GLN A 70 5.61 -7.60 4.82
N GLN A 71 4.55 -8.39 4.82
CA GLN A 71 3.24 -7.88 5.23
C GLN A 71 3.29 -7.50 6.70
N VAL A 72 2.75 -6.34 7.04
CA VAL A 72 2.74 -5.80 8.40
C VAL A 72 1.34 -5.37 8.77
N ASP A 73 1.13 -5.13 10.07
CA ASP A 73 -0.11 -4.56 10.54
C ASP A 73 -0.27 -3.12 10.03
N PRO A 74 -1.50 -2.60 9.95
CA PRO A 74 -1.72 -1.23 9.50
C PRO A 74 -0.85 -0.23 10.26
N CYS A 75 -0.08 0.56 9.50
CA CYS A 75 0.83 1.56 10.06
C CYS A 75 0.21 2.94 10.12
N TRP A 76 -0.82 3.19 9.32
CA TRP A 76 -1.59 4.44 9.34
C TRP A 76 -3.04 4.13 8.93
N GLY A 77 -3.95 5.03 9.30
CA GLY A 77 -5.36 4.91 8.95
C GLY A 77 -5.77 5.90 7.88
N ALA A 78 -7.06 5.87 7.54
CA ALA A 78 -7.62 6.75 6.52
C ALA A 78 -7.39 8.23 6.83
N SER A 79 -7.42 8.63 8.09
CA SER A 79 -7.19 10.01 8.50
C SER A 79 -5.77 10.50 8.21
N ALA A 80 -4.80 9.61 8.11
CA ALA A 80 -3.41 9.98 7.83
C ALA A 80 -3.17 10.21 6.34
N GLU A 81 -4.12 9.88 5.49
CA GLU A 81 -4.00 10.01 4.05
C GLU A 81 -4.41 11.38 3.53
N THR A 82 -5.09 12.11 4.33
CA THR A 82 -5.55 13.44 3.95
C THR A 82 -4.63 14.51 4.51
#